data_5022fcb4ab886eeaa86773eff1d4fa39
#
_entry.id   5022fcb4ab886eeaa86773eff1d4fa39
#
_cell.length_a   1.000
_cell.length_b   1.000
_cell.length_c   1.000
_cell.angle_alpha   90.00
_cell.angle_beta   90.00
_cell.angle_gamma   90.00
#
_symmetry.space_group_name_H-M   'P 1'
#
loop_
_entity.id
_entity.type
_entity.pdbx_description
1 polymer ?
#
loop_
_entity_poly.entity_id
_entity_poly.type
_entity_poly.pdbx_seq_one_letter_code
_entity_poly.pdbx_strand_id
1 'polypeptide(L)'
;MLRDFFGRSGKKPDEVNSQDVLTWAYGIGLSGKAPSSITIGARIACLSSFYRFLIRMKVVASNPCEALERPRVVQGSPRGLSADQIRRLLDVVPLTPVGLRDRAIILTLVLTGRRRAEVLGLKAGDISQDGAAFYSYRGKGGKSGKRELPQPVLLAIVAWLTSSGRSLATMEPEGSLWPDTRTGRGITSGTFYTNLRRYLIAAGLPPSGVHVFRHSAAKLRRDAGESIEDVSRFLDHSSLAVTTTYLRRLEGQLDKSWAAVAEAIGLA
;
A
#
# COMPACT_ATOMS: atom_id res chain seq x y z
N MET A 1 -0.12 -15.14 -13.20
CA MET A 1 -1.44 -15.80 -13.21
C MET A 1 -1.75 -16.46 -14.56
N LEU A 2 -1.86 -15.72 -15.69
CA LEU A 2 -2.20 -16.36 -16.98
C LEU A 2 -1.21 -17.46 -17.38
N ARG A 3 0.10 -17.18 -17.33
CA ARG A 3 1.14 -18.21 -17.61
C ARG A 3 1.03 -19.45 -16.71
N ASP A 4 0.68 -19.26 -15.44
CA ASP A 4 0.52 -20.38 -14.50
C ASP A 4 -0.74 -21.21 -14.82
N PHE A 5 -1.84 -20.53 -15.19
CA PHE A 5 -3.07 -21.21 -15.59
C PHE A 5 -2.87 -22.05 -16.87
N PHE A 6 -2.46 -21.41 -17.95
CA PHE A 6 -2.30 -22.10 -19.24
C PHE A 6 -1.15 -23.13 -19.23
N GLY A 7 -0.09 -22.87 -18.46
CA GLY A 7 0.99 -23.85 -18.26
C GLY A 7 0.57 -25.11 -17.49
N ARG A 8 -0.42 -25.00 -16.59
CA ARG A 8 -0.96 -26.16 -15.85
C ARG A 8 -2.09 -26.87 -16.58
N SER A 9 -2.97 -26.12 -17.23
CA SER A 9 -4.11 -26.71 -17.96
C SER A 9 -3.67 -27.38 -19.26
N GLY A 10 -2.58 -26.91 -19.89
CA GLY A 10 -2.14 -27.36 -21.21
C GLY A 10 -3.11 -27.03 -22.35
N LYS A 11 -4.20 -26.29 -22.07
CA LYS A 11 -5.30 -26.01 -23.00
C LYS A 11 -5.10 -24.68 -23.72
N LYS A 12 -5.65 -24.59 -24.93
CA LYS A 12 -5.81 -23.34 -25.64
C LYS A 12 -7.01 -22.55 -25.06
N PRO A 13 -7.08 -21.24 -25.28
CA PRO A 13 -8.17 -20.42 -24.73
C PRO A 13 -9.60 -20.87 -25.12
N ASP A 14 -9.78 -21.39 -26.33
CA ASP A 14 -11.05 -21.90 -26.85
C ASP A 14 -11.47 -23.28 -26.27
N GLU A 15 -10.54 -24.01 -25.68
CA GLU A 15 -10.74 -25.32 -25.08
C GLU A 15 -11.07 -25.27 -23.57
N VAL A 16 -10.91 -24.10 -22.94
CA VAL A 16 -11.07 -23.93 -21.49
C VAL A 16 -12.57 -23.83 -21.12
N ASN A 17 -12.96 -24.60 -20.11
CA ASN A 17 -14.30 -24.56 -19.54
C ASN A 17 -14.27 -24.04 -18.08
N SER A 18 -15.46 -23.86 -17.49
CA SER A 18 -15.61 -23.36 -16.12
C SER A 18 -14.96 -24.25 -15.07
N GLN A 19 -14.95 -25.57 -15.28
CA GLN A 19 -14.34 -26.54 -14.37
C GLN A 19 -12.80 -26.38 -14.33
N ASP A 20 -12.17 -26.13 -15.47
CA ASP A 20 -10.73 -25.86 -15.54
C ASP A 20 -10.36 -24.61 -14.72
N VAL A 21 -11.18 -23.55 -14.83
CA VAL A 21 -11.00 -22.33 -14.06
C VAL A 21 -11.14 -22.60 -12.57
N LEU A 22 -12.15 -23.34 -12.13
CA LEU A 22 -12.37 -23.68 -10.71
C LEU A 22 -11.22 -24.52 -10.18
N THR A 23 -10.82 -25.58 -10.88
CA THR A 23 -9.72 -26.46 -10.48
C THR A 23 -8.43 -25.66 -10.24
N TRP A 24 -8.10 -24.74 -11.12
CA TRP A 24 -6.94 -23.89 -10.95
C TRP A 24 -7.14 -22.81 -9.88
N ALA A 25 -8.32 -22.17 -9.84
CA ALA A 25 -8.57 -21.07 -8.91
C ALA A 25 -8.49 -21.52 -7.45
N TYR A 26 -8.97 -22.72 -7.14
CA TYR A 26 -8.95 -23.35 -5.82
C TYR A 26 -7.69 -24.21 -5.59
N GLY A 27 -6.94 -24.54 -6.64
CA GLY A 27 -5.75 -25.35 -6.55
C GLY A 27 -4.59 -24.71 -5.80
N ILE A 28 -3.75 -25.54 -5.21
CA ILE A 28 -2.52 -25.12 -4.53
C ILE A 28 -1.60 -24.41 -5.53
N GLY A 29 -1.16 -23.21 -5.17
CA GLY A 29 -0.25 -22.40 -5.99
C GLY A 29 1.23 -22.77 -5.79
N LEU A 30 2.12 -21.99 -6.40
CA LEU A 30 3.57 -22.14 -6.27
C LEU A 30 4.09 -22.02 -4.82
N SER A 31 3.31 -21.42 -3.92
CA SER A 31 3.65 -21.29 -2.50
C SER A 31 3.45 -22.58 -1.68
N GLY A 32 2.92 -23.64 -2.28
CA GLY A 32 2.56 -24.88 -1.57
C GLY A 32 1.39 -24.75 -0.59
N LYS A 33 0.71 -23.59 -0.54
CA LYS A 33 -0.41 -23.32 0.37
C LYS A 33 -1.73 -23.26 -0.39
N ALA A 34 -2.82 -23.66 0.29
CA ALA A 34 -4.16 -23.47 -0.21
C ALA A 34 -4.44 -21.95 -0.41
N PRO A 35 -5.11 -21.56 -1.50
CA PRO A 35 -5.39 -20.17 -1.79
C PRO A 35 -6.45 -19.60 -0.83
N SER A 36 -6.27 -18.36 -0.39
CA SER A 36 -7.31 -17.62 0.34
C SER A 36 -8.46 -17.21 -0.59
N SER A 37 -9.63 -16.89 -0.03
CA SER A 37 -10.77 -16.34 -0.79
C SER A 37 -10.39 -15.14 -1.66
N ILE A 38 -9.50 -14.27 -1.17
CA ILE A 38 -8.96 -13.14 -1.94
C ILE A 38 -8.16 -13.63 -3.16
N THR A 39 -7.32 -14.66 -2.97
CA THR A 39 -6.51 -15.23 -4.05
C THR A 39 -7.39 -15.90 -5.10
N ILE A 40 -8.40 -16.66 -4.66
CA ILE A 40 -9.38 -17.30 -5.56
C ILE A 40 -10.11 -16.24 -6.38
N GLY A 41 -10.67 -15.23 -5.72
CA GLY A 41 -11.36 -14.13 -6.40
C GLY A 41 -10.46 -13.38 -7.40
N ALA A 42 -9.17 -13.16 -7.05
CA ALA A 42 -8.21 -12.51 -7.93
C ALA A 42 -7.85 -13.38 -9.14
N ARG A 43 -7.73 -14.70 -8.97
CA ARG A 43 -7.49 -15.66 -10.06
C ARG A 43 -8.65 -15.66 -11.05
N ILE A 44 -9.89 -15.80 -10.58
CA ILE A 44 -11.10 -15.76 -11.42
C ILE A 44 -11.21 -14.42 -12.13
N ALA A 45 -10.97 -13.30 -11.43
CA ALA A 45 -11.03 -11.96 -12.02
C ALA A 45 -9.99 -11.76 -13.14
N CYS A 46 -8.78 -12.30 -12.97
CA CYS A 46 -7.72 -12.23 -13.97
C CYS A 46 -8.12 -12.95 -15.26
N LEU A 47 -8.62 -14.19 -15.15
CA LEU A 47 -9.09 -14.96 -16.30
C LEU A 47 -10.30 -14.31 -16.94
N SER A 48 -11.31 -13.90 -16.16
CA SER A 48 -12.49 -13.22 -16.69
C SER A 48 -12.14 -11.95 -17.47
N SER A 49 -11.14 -11.18 -17.01
CA SER A 49 -10.65 -10.00 -17.74
C SER A 49 -9.97 -10.37 -19.05
N PHE A 50 -9.19 -11.43 -19.05
CA PHE A 50 -8.52 -11.96 -20.25
C PHE A 50 -9.55 -12.44 -21.28
N TYR A 51 -10.54 -13.26 -20.85
CA TYR A 51 -11.57 -13.74 -21.75
C TYR A 51 -12.45 -12.63 -22.32
N ARG A 52 -12.79 -11.61 -21.53
CA ARG A 52 -13.48 -10.41 -22.06
C ARG A 52 -12.65 -9.69 -23.13
N PHE A 53 -11.35 -9.67 -23.00
CA PHE A 53 -10.47 -9.15 -24.06
C PHE A 53 -10.53 -10.04 -25.31
N LEU A 54 -10.42 -11.37 -25.19
CA LEU A 54 -10.48 -12.29 -26.32
C LEU A 54 -11.82 -12.24 -27.05
N ILE A 55 -12.93 -12.10 -26.34
CA ILE A 55 -14.27 -11.91 -26.94
C ILE A 55 -14.30 -10.62 -27.78
N ARG A 56 -13.77 -9.52 -27.26
CA ARG A 56 -13.68 -8.26 -28.04
C ARG A 56 -12.83 -8.41 -29.29
N MET A 57 -11.79 -9.22 -29.22
CA MET A 57 -10.92 -9.56 -30.37
C MET A 57 -11.50 -10.65 -31.28
N LYS A 58 -12.71 -11.15 -30.98
CA LYS A 58 -13.40 -12.24 -31.72
C LYS A 58 -12.60 -13.55 -31.81
N VAL A 59 -11.73 -13.82 -30.80
CA VAL A 59 -10.93 -15.05 -30.74
C VAL A 59 -11.71 -16.18 -30.08
N VAL A 60 -12.58 -15.87 -29.11
CA VAL A 60 -13.46 -16.84 -28.45
C VAL A 60 -14.89 -16.30 -28.38
N ALA A 61 -15.88 -17.19 -28.30
CA ALA A 61 -17.27 -16.82 -28.27
C ALA A 61 -17.83 -16.51 -26.88
N SER A 62 -17.23 -17.11 -25.80
CA SER A 62 -17.77 -17.02 -24.44
C SER A 62 -16.67 -16.92 -23.39
N ASN A 63 -17.07 -16.48 -22.20
CA ASN A 63 -16.18 -16.34 -21.05
C ASN A 63 -16.44 -17.49 -20.05
N PRO A 64 -15.53 -18.44 -19.86
CA PRO A 64 -15.72 -19.58 -18.95
C PRO A 64 -15.84 -19.18 -17.48
N CYS A 65 -15.57 -17.91 -17.15
CA CYS A 65 -15.71 -17.39 -15.80
C CYS A 65 -17.07 -16.71 -15.54
N GLU A 66 -17.95 -16.60 -16.53
CA GLU A 66 -19.16 -15.74 -16.45
C GLU A 66 -20.15 -16.24 -15.40
N ALA A 67 -20.36 -17.54 -15.33
CA ALA A 67 -21.25 -18.19 -14.37
C ALA A 67 -20.56 -18.48 -13.00
N LEU A 68 -19.28 -18.14 -12.84
CA LEU A 68 -18.57 -18.48 -11.62
C LEU A 68 -18.76 -17.44 -10.52
N GLU A 69 -19.30 -17.87 -9.40
CA GLU A 69 -19.37 -17.04 -8.20
C GLU A 69 -17.97 -16.87 -7.57
N ARG A 70 -17.68 -15.64 -7.19
CA ARG A 70 -16.44 -15.34 -6.43
C ARG A 70 -16.71 -15.50 -4.94
N PRO A 71 -15.78 -16.14 -4.20
CA PRO A 71 -15.94 -16.24 -2.76
C PRO A 71 -16.13 -14.88 -2.12
N ARG A 72 -17.07 -14.77 -1.20
CA ARG A 72 -17.23 -13.57 -0.37
C ARG A 72 -15.97 -13.37 0.46
N VAL A 73 -15.34 -12.21 0.29
CA VAL A 73 -14.17 -11.84 1.08
C VAL A 73 -14.65 -11.09 2.32
N VAL A 74 -14.54 -11.71 3.48
CA VAL A 74 -14.64 -10.98 4.75
C VAL A 74 -13.35 -10.19 4.88
N GLN A 75 -13.42 -8.91 4.53
CA GLN A 75 -12.28 -8.02 4.72
C GLN A 75 -12.05 -7.87 6.22
N GLY A 76 -10.89 -8.29 6.70
CA GLY A 76 -10.45 -8.04 8.07
C GLY A 76 -10.41 -6.52 8.35
N SER A 77 -10.48 -6.15 9.64
CA SER A 77 -10.32 -4.76 10.05
C SER A 77 -9.02 -4.19 9.54
N PRO A 78 -9.04 -2.97 8.99
CA PRO A 78 -7.82 -2.31 8.55
C PRO A 78 -6.86 -2.15 9.73
N ARG A 79 -5.62 -2.55 9.56
CA ARG A 79 -4.62 -2.57 10.62
C ARG A 79 -3.65 -1.39 10.47
N GLY A 80 -4.12 -0.17 10.77
CA GLY A 80 -3.22 0.98 10.96
C GLY A 80 -2.50 0.85 12.30
N LEU A 81 -1.20 1.13 12.34
CA LEU A 81 -0.43 1.23 13.57
C LEU A 81 -0.83 2.51 14.33
N SER A 82 -0.89 2.43 15.65
CA SER A 82 -1.06 3.59 16.52
C SER A 82 0.21 4.44 16.59
N ALA A 83 0.12 5.65 17.15
CA ALA A 83 1.29 6.52 17.38
C ALA A 83 2.37 5.82 18.21
N ASP A 84 1.99 5.12 19.29
CA ASP A 84 2.93 4.37 20.13
C ASP A 84 3.59 3.21 19.38
N GLN A 85 2.83 2.51 18.53
CA GLN A 85 3.37 1.44 17.71
C GLN A 85 4.37 1.97 16.67
N ILE A 86 4.10 3.13 16.08
CA ILE A 86 5.06 3.79 15.17
C ILE A 86 6.30 4.22 15.93
N ARG A 87 6.17 4.81 17.14
CA ARG A 87 7.34 5.17 17.98
C ARG A 87 8.19 3.94 18.28
N ARG A 88 7.61 2.87 18.82
CA ARG A 88 8.34 1.61 19.11
C ARG A 88 9.02 1.04 17.86
N LEU A 89 8.37 1.12 16.70
CA LEU A 89 8.97 0.69 15.44
C LEU A 89 10.20 1.52 15.09
N LEU A 90 10.12 2.84 15.22
CA LEU A 90 11.24 3.75 14.92
C LEU A 90 12.40 3.59 15.90
N ASP A 91 12.12 3.26 17.16
CA ASP A 91 13.13 3.10 18.21
C ASP A 91 14.03 1.87 18.01
N VAL A 92 13.50 0.83 17.37
CA VAL A 92 14.28 -0.39 17.08
C VAL A 92 15.04 -0.34 15.75
N VAL A 93 14.83 0.70 14.92
CA VAL A 93 15.57 0.85 13.66
C VAL A 93 17.00 1.28 13.98
N PRO A 94 18.04 0.51 13.59
CA PRO A 94 19.41 0.80 13.95
C PRO A 94 19.92 2.10 13.30
N LEU A 95 20.85 2.80 13.99
CA LEU A 95 21.46 4.05 13.49
C LEU A 95 22.59 3.80 12.48
N THR A 96 22.53 2.71 11.76
CA THR A 96 23.42 2.43 10.62
C THR A 96 22.94 3.14 9.36
N PRO A 97 23.78 3.33 8.31
CA PRO A 97 23.31 3.93 7.06
C PRO A 97 22.08 3.25 6.46
N VAL A 98 21.99 1.90 6.49
CA VAL A 98 20.80 1.16 6.05
C VAL A 98 19.58 1.46 6.92
N GLY A 99 19.77 1.49 8.24
CA GLY A 99 18.66 1.77 9.16
C GLY A 99 18.18 3.22 9.05
N LEU A 100 19.08 4.19 8.93
CA LEU A 100 18.71 5.60 8.72
C LEU A 100 17.94 5.80 7.43
N ARG A 101 18.33 5.12 6.34
CA ARG A 101 17.55 5.09 5.10
C ARG A 101 16.14 4.54 5.34
N ASP A 102 16.06 3.40 5.96
CA ASP A 102 14.78 2.72 6.19
C ASP A 102 13.88 3.52 7.15
N ARG A 103 14.47 4.20 8.15
CA ARG A 103 13.78 5.16 9.02
C ARG A 103 13.20 6.34 8.22
N ALA A 104 14.00 6.93 7.31
CA ALA A 104 13.53 8.01 6.45
C ALA A 104 12.38 7.56 5.54
N ILE A 105 12.44 6.34 4.98
CA ILE A 105 11.36 5.76 4.18
C ILE A 105 10.09 5.55 5.04
N ILE A 106 10.21 5.00 6.25
CA ILE A 106 9.08 4.80 7.17
C ILE A 106 8.41 6.14 7.49
N LEU A 107 9.18 7.15 7.87
CA LEU A 107 8.67 8.50 8.17
C LEU A 107 7.99 9.11 6.95
N THR A 108 8.56 8.97 5.75
CA THR A 108 7.94 9.43 4.51
C THR A 108 6.60 8.75 4.29
N LEU A 109 6.52 7.42 4.42
CA LEU A 109 5.28 6.66 4.26
C LEU A 109 4.20 7.07 5.26
N VAL A 110 4.55 7.25 6.54
CA VAL A 110 3.60 7.59 7.61
C VAL A 110 3.12 9.03 7.50
N LEU A 111 4.04 9.99 7.31
CA LEU A 111 3.69 11.41 7.37
C LEU A 111 3.10 11.93 6.05
N THR A 112 3.44 11.33 4.91
CA THR A 112 2.88 11.72 3.61
C THR A 112 1.73 10.83 3.15
N GLY A 113 1.53 9.66 3.75
CA GLY A 113 0.50 8.70 3.36
C GLY A 113 0.65 8.17 1.92
N ARG A 114 1.78 8.44 1.26
CA ARG A 114 2.00 8.02 -0.14
C ARG A 114 2.07 6.51 -0.30
N ARG A 115 1.78 6.04 -1.52
CA ARG A 115 1.90 4.61 -1.82
C ARG A 115 3.37 4.18 -1.79
N ARG A 116 3.62 2.95 -1.39
CA ARG A 116 4.97 2.37 -1.38
C ARG A 116 5.76 2.65 -2.66
N ALA A 117 5.14 2.42 -3.82
CA ALA A 117 5.83 2.61 -5.10
C ALA A 117 6.16 4.09 -5.37
N GLU A 118 5.31 5.01 -4.92
CA GLU A 118 5.54 6.45 -5.03
C GLU A 118 6.74 6.86 -4.16
N VAL A 119 6.81 6.38 -2.91
CA VAL A 119 7.93 6.71 -2.01
C VAL A 119 9.24 6.06 -2.45
N LEU A 120 9.24 4.76 -2.76
CA LEU A 120 10.46 4.08 -3.19
C LEU A 120 10.96 4.53 -4.57
N GLY A 121 10.08 5.12 -5.38
CA GLY A 121 10.40 5.68 -6.68
C GLY A 121 10.87 7.14 -6.64
N LEU A 122 10.94 7.79 -5.47
CA LEU A 122 11.45 9.15 -5.37
C LEU A 122 12.89 9.27 -5.84
N LYS A 123 13.17 10.33 -6.58
CA LYS A 123 14.49 10.71 -7.05
C LYS A 123 15.02 11.90 -6.26
N ALA A 124 16.31 12.14 -6.30
CA ALA A 124 16.90 13.30 -5.63
C ALA A 124 16.28 14.63 -6.13
N GLY A 125 16.07 14.76 -7.44
CA GLY A 125 15.44 15.93 -8.04
C GLY A 125 13.95 16.10 -7.77
N ASP A 126 13.27 15.08 -7.17
CA ASP A 126 11.90 15.23 -6.73
C ASP A 126 11.79 16.06 -5.44
N ILE A 127 12.89 16.27 -4.72
CA ILE A 127 12.94 17.08 -3.50
C ILE A 127 13.41 18.50 -3.87
N SER A 128 12.64 19.49 -3.48
CA SER A 128 12.98 20.92 -3.66
C SER A 128 12.83 21.68 -2.35
N GLN A 129 13.73 22.64 -2.13
CA GLN A 129 13.69 23.57 -1.00
C GLN A 129 13.70 25.00 -1.56
N ASP A 130 12.63 25.73 -1.26
CA ASP A 130 12.48 27.16 -1.55
C ASP A 130 11.64 27.73 -0.41
N GLY A 131 12.32 28.10 0.68
CA GLY A 131 11.69 28.39 1.97
C GLY A 131 11.22 27.10 2.67
N ALA A 132 10.05 26.57 2.28
CA ALA A 132 9.58 25.24 2.70
C ALA A 132 10.13 24.12 1.80
N ALA A 133 10.19 22.90 2.31
CA ALA A 133 10.55 21.74 1.52
C ALA A 133 9.34 21.14 0.82
N PHE A 134 9.50 20.72 -0.42
CA PHE A 134 8.46 20.05 -1.21
C PHE A 134 9.00 18.77 -1.83
N TYR A 135 8.09 17.84 -2.12
CA TYR A 135 8.39 16.68 -2.93
C TYR A 135 7.39 16.55 -4.08
N SER A 136 7.91 16.16 -5.24
CA SER A 136 7.13 15.79 -6.42
C SER A 136 6.92 14.27 -6.44
N TYR A 137 5.76 13.80 -6.83
CA TYR A 137 5.50 12.36 -6.95
C TYR A 137 4.71 12.03 -8.20
N ARG A 138 4.88 10.79 -8.68
CA ARG A 138 4.14 10.24 -9.82
C ARG A 138 3.22 9.12 -9.33
N GLY A 139 1.93 9.36 -9.40
CA GLY A 139 0.89 8.44 -8.96
C GLY A 139 0.37 7.52 -10.06
N LYS A 140 -0.54 6.62 -9.69
CA LYS A 140 -1.20 5.71 -10.62
C LYS A 140 -1.98 6.46 -11.71
N GLY A 141 -1.84 6.03 -12.97
CA GLY A 141 -2.55 6.64 -14.11
C GLY A 141 -1.91 7.93 -14.63
N GLY A 142 -0.62 8.16 -14.40
CA GLY A 142 0.11 9.34 -14.89
C GLY A 142 -0.14 10.61 -14.09
N LYS A 143 -0.91 10.55 -13.00
CA LYS A 143 -1.11 11.69 -12.10
C LYS A 143 0.22 12.06 -11.45
N SER A 144 0.60 13.32 -11.53
CA SER A 144 1.72 13.90 -10.80
C SER A 144 1.22 14.95 -9.82
N GLY A 145 2.00 15.21 -8.78
CA GLY A 145 1.68 16.26 -7.82
C GLY A 145 2.93 16.72 -7.09
N LYS A 146 2.88 17.94 -6.56
CA LYS A 146 3.88 18.51 -5.68
C LYS A 146 3.22 18.81 -4.34
N ARG A 147 3.83 18.39 -3.23
CA ARG A 147 3.31 18.60 -1.87
C ARG A 147 4.43 18.98 -0.93
N GLU A 148 4.07 19.64 0.14
CA GLU A 148 4.98 19.94 1.23
C GLU A 148 5.58 18.65 1.80
N LEU A 149 6.91 18.67 2.00
CA LEU A 149 7.65 17.61 2.65
C LEU A 149 7.74 17.95 4.15
N PRO A 150 7.13 17.15 5.02
CA PRO A 150 7.18 17.44 6.45
C PRO A 150 8.61 17.55 6.96
N GLN A 151 8.90 18.55 7.77
CA GLN A 151 10.24 18.81 8.35
C GLN A 151 10.91 17.55 8.93
N PRO A 152 10.22 16.68 9.73
CA PRO A 152 10.84 15.46 10.23
C PRO A 152 11.28 14.49 9.13
N VAL A 153 10.60 14.47 7.98
CA VAL A 153 10.97 13.64 6.83
C VAL A 153 12.22 14.19 6.19
N LEU A 154 12.29 15.51 5.95
CA LEU A 154 13.48 16.15 5.39
C LEU A 154 14.71 15.89 6.25
N LEU A 155 14.59 16.08 7.57
CA LEU A 155 15.69 15.83 8.50
C LEU A 155 16.16 14.36 8.46
N ALA A 156 15.22 13.42 8.38
CA ALA A 156 15.58 12.00 8.28
C ALA A 156 16.26 11.67 6.93
N ILE A 157 15.84 12.30 5.83
CA ILE A 157 16.48 12.17 4.51
C ILE A 157 17.91 12.72 4.58
N VAL A 158 18.10 13.91 5.13
CA VAL A 158 19.42 14.51 5.29
C VAL A 158 20.33 13.64 6.15
N ALA A 159 19.85 13.17 7.31
CA ALA A 159 20.63 12.27 8.19
C ALA A 159 21.04 10.97 7.46
N TRP A 160 20.14 10.38 6.70
CA TRP A 160 20.45 9.21 5.87
C TRP A 160 21.53 9.52 4.84
N LEU A 161 21.36 10.59 4.05
CA LEU A 161 22.32 10.94 3.00
C LEU A 161 23.70 11.25 3.58
N THR A 162 23.75 12.06 4.63
CA THR A 162 25.01 12.38 5.33
C THR A 162 25.72 11.12 5.84
N SER A 163 24.98 10.18 6.47
CA SER A 163 25.55 8.92 6.95
C SER A 163 26.14 8.03 5.87
N SER A 164 25.74 8.26 4.62
CA SER A 164 26.23 7.52 3.45
C SER A 164 27.19 8.34 2.58
N GLY A 165 27.68 9.50 3.08
CA GLY A 165 28.58 10.40 2.39
C GLY A 165 27.95 11.12 1.19
N ARG A 166 26.62 11.33 1.21
CA ARG A 166 25.84 11.96 0.12
C ARG A 166 25.12 13.20 0.62
N SER A 167 24.72 14.04 -0.33
CA SER A 167 23.80 15.16 -0.08
C SER A 167 22.84 15.32 -1.27
N LEU A 168 21.69 15.96 -1.06
CA LEU A 168 20.77 16.28 -2.16
C LEU A 168 21.44 17.12 -3.25
N ALA A 169 22.37 18.02 -2.87
CA ALA A 169 23.08 18.90 -3.79
C ALA A 169 24.09 18.16 -4.69
N THR A 170 24.61 17.02 -4.25
CA THR A 170 25.62 16.24 -4.97
C THR A 170 25.07 15.03 -5.70
N MET A 171 23.79 14.71 -5.49
CA MET A 171 23.15 13.58 -6.17
C MET A 171 22.66 13.99 -7.55
N GLU A 172 22.78 13.07 -8.50
CA GLU A 172 22.14 13.21 -9.81
C GLU A 172 20.62 13.36 -9.64
N PRO A 173 19.98 14.39 -10.26
CA PRO A 173 18.53 14.63 -10.08
C PRO A 173 17.67 13.41 -10.42
N GLU A 174 18.05 12.62 -11.43
CA GLU A 174 17.37 11.39 -11.84
C GLU A 174 17.77 10.16 -11.00
N GLY A 175 18.74 10.31 -10.10
CA GLY A 175 19.20 9.27 -9.19
C GLY A 175 18.15 8.95 -8.13
N SER A 176 18.07 7.68 -7.72
CA SER A 176 17.16 7.27 -6.63
C SER A 176 17.48 7.98 -5.32
N LEU A 177 16.46 8.50 -4.64
CA LEU A 177 16.62 9.06 -3.29
C LEU A 177 17.03 7.99 -2.25
N TRP A 178 16.75 6.74 -2.55
CA TRP A 178 16.98 5.58 -1.68
C TRP A 178 17.96 4.56 -2.30
N PRO A 179 19.20 4.92 -2.60
CA PRO A 179 20.13 3.95 -3.15
C PRO A 179 20.44 2.84 -2.14
N ASP A 180 20.58 1.65 -2.66
CA ASP A 180 21.17 0.53 -1.93
C ASP A 180 22.64 0.83 -1.69
N THR A 181 23.11 0.67 -0.45
CA THR A 181 24.48 1.04 -0.04
C THR A 181 25.57 0.24 -0.72
N ARG A 182 25.24 -0.94 -1.23
CA ARG A 182 26.17 -1.85 -1.90
C ARG A 182 26.19 -1.66 -3.43
N THR A 183 25.01 -1.45 -4.04
CA THR A 183 24.88 -1.44 -5.50
C THR A 183 24.73 -0.04 -6.08
N GLY A 184 24.43 0.98 -5.26
CA GLY A 184 24.11 2.33 -5.69
C GLY A 184 22.76 2.48 -6.42
N ARG A 185 22.09 1.38 -6.77
CA ARG A 185 20.77 1.39 -7.40
C ARG A 185 19.68 1.62 -6.37
N GLY A 186 18.54 2.14 -6.77
CA GLY A 186 17.38 2.27 -5.89
C GLY A 186 16.98 0.93 -5.25
N ILE A 187 16.65 0.94 -3.95
CA ILE A 187 16.29 -0.29 -3.24
C ILE A 187 15.00 -0.85 -3.83
N THR A 188 14.91 -2.18 -3.83
CA THR A 188 13.69 -2.86 -4.26
C THR A 188 12.64 -2.87 -3.14
N SER A 189 11.39 -3.01 -3.56
CA SER A 189 10.30 -3.23 -2.60
C SER A 189 10.50 -4.47 -1.73
N GLY A 190 11.12 -5.53 -2.26
CA GLY A 190 11.44 -6.75 -1.52
C GLY A 190 12.50 -6.51 -0.45
N THR A 191 13.57 -5.77 -0.79
CA THR A 191 14.63 -5.41 0.17
C THR A 191 14.07 -4.62 1.34
N PHE A 192 13.29 -3.55 1.06
CA PHE A 192 12.66 -2.76 2.11
C PHE A 192 11.69 -3.60 2.96
N TYR A 193 10.87 -4.44 2.35
CA TYR A 193 9.93 -5.31 3.06
C TYR A 193 10.66 -6.30 4.01
N THR A 194 11.77 -6.87 3.58
CA THR A 194 12.58 -7.78 4.40
C THR A 194 13.11 -7.08 5.65
N ASN A 195 13.64 -5.86 5.50
CA ASN A 195 14.11 -5.06 6.62
C ASN A 195 12.96 -4.65 7.55
N LEU A 196 11.87 -4.13 6.99
CA LEU A 196 10.67 -3.75 7.75
C LEU A 196 10.14 -4.92 8.59
N ARG A 197 10.11 -6.13 8.04
CA ARG A 197 9.67 -7.31 8.79
C ARG A 197 10.54 -7.56 10.02
N ARG A 198 11.85 -7.40 9.91
CA ARG A 198 12.78 -7.52 11.05
C ARG A 198 12.49 -6.46 12.10
N TYR A 199 12.28 -5.21 11.70
CA TYR A 199 11.96 -4.12 12.63
C TYR A 199 10.61 -4.33 13.32
N LEU A 200 9.57 -4.78 12.59
CA LEU A 200 8.27 -5.10 13.20
C LEU A 200 8.40 -6.19 14.27
N ILE A 201 9.15 -7.25 13.99
CA ILE A 201 9.41 -8.33 14.97
C ILE A 201 10.16 -7.79 16.17
N ALA A 202 11.22 -7.00 15.98
CA ALA A 202 12.00 -6.42 17.07
C ALA A 202 11.18 -5.44 17.93
N ALA A 203 10.20 -4.74 17.34
CA ALA A 203 9.28 -3.85 18.04
C ALA A 203 8.12 -4.60 18.74
N GLY A 204 8.06 -5.92 18.67
CA GLY A 204 6.93 -6.71 19.18
C GLY A 204 5.61 -6.44 18.45
N LEU A 205 5.68 -6.08 17.17
CA LEU A 205 4.51 -5.75 16.35
C LEU A 205 4.16 -6.91 15.41
N PRO A 206 2.87 -7.08 15.08
CA PRO A 206 2.46 -8.13 14.15
C PRO A 206 3.06 -7.89 12.76
N PRO A 207 3.46 -8.97 12.06
CA PRO A 207 3.95 -8.87 10.69
C PRO A 207 2.92 -8.18 9.81
N SER A 208 3.32 -7.13 9.12
CA SER A 208 2.44 -6.32 8.28
C SER A 208 3.13 -5.95 6.98
N GLY A 209 2.36 -5.80 5.89
CA GLY A 209 2.88 -5.28 4.64
C GLY A 209 3.07 -3.75 4.70
N VAL A 210 3.85 -3.20 3.77
CA VAL A 210 4.18 -1.76 3.73
C VAL A 210 2.93 -0.86 3.64
N HIS A 211 1.81 -1.38 3.13
CA HIS A 211 0.53 -0.64 3.11
C HIS A 211 -0.02 -0.28 4.50
N VAL A 212 0.46 -0.95 5.57
CA VAL A 212 0.11 -0.59 6.94
C VAL A 212 0.38 0.88 7.24
N PHE A 213 1.46 1.46 6.72
CA PHE A 213 1.82 2.86 6.96
C PHE A 213 0.83 3.85 6.35
N ARG A 214 0.30 3.54 5.17
CA ARG A 214 -0.75 4.38 4.58
C ARG A 214 -2.06 4.29 5.37
N HIS A 215 -2.33 3.12 5.92
CA HIS A 215 -3.43 2.94 6.85
C HIS A 215 -3.19 3.70 8.17
N SER A 216 -1.97 3.65 8.69
CA SER A 216 -1.59 4.42 9.87
C SER A 216 -1.70 5.93 9.63
N ALA A 217 -1.24 6.42 8.48
CA ALA A 217 -1.37 7.83 8.10
C ALA A 217 -2.83 8.30 8.13
N ALA A 218 -3.75 7.50 7.56
CA ALA A 218 -5.18 7.79 7.58
C ALA A 218 -5.72 7.82 9.01
N LYS A 219 -5.40 6.80 9.81
CA LYS A 219 -5.86 6.69 11.20
C LYS A 219 -5.36 7.86 12.04
N LEU A 220 -4.05 8.12 12.03
CA LEU A 220 -3.43 9.18 12.84
C LEU A 220 -3.97 10.58 12.52
N ARG A 221 -4.30 10.86 11.25
CA ARG A 221 -4.94 12.13 10.86
C ARG A 221 -6.37 12.21 11.37
N ARG A 222 -7.11 11.12 11.34
CA ARG A 222 -8.45 11.07 11.95
C ARG A 222 -8.37 11.24 13.48
N ASP A 223 -7.43 10.59 14.13
CA ASP A 223 -7.19 10.74 15.58
C ASP A 223 -6.81 12.20 15.92
N ALA A 224 -6.16 12.93 14.99
CA ALA A 224 -5.86 14.36 15.08
C ALA A 224 -7.04 15.29 14.75
N GLY A 225 -8.22 14.73 14.39
CA GLY A 225 -9.45 15.49 14.16
C GLY A 225 -9.73 15.87 12.70
N GLU A 226 -8.89 15.46 11.72
CA GLU A 226 -9.16 15.74 10.30
C GLU A 226 -10.46 15.07 9.84
N SER A 227 -11.21 15.72 8.93
CA SER A 227 -12.41 15.13 8.33
C SER A 227 -12.09 13.91 7.45
N ILE A 228 -13.08 13.05 7.17
CA ILE A 228 -12.91 11.91 6.26
C ILE A 228 -12.57 12.40 4.85
N GLU A 229 -13.17 13.52 4.45
CA GLU A 229 -12.98 14.19 3.18
C GLU A 229 -11.53 14.68 3.04
N ASP A 230 -10.98 15.29 4.08
CA ASP A 230 -9.60 15.79 4.09
C ASP A 230 -8.60 14.64 4.04
N VAL A 231 -8.83 13.59 4.82
CA VAL A 231 -8.01 12.37 4.76
C VAL A 231 -8.09 11.71 3.38
N SER A 232 -9.27 11.67 2.77
CA SER A 232 -9.44 11.12 1.41
C SER A 232 -8.67 11.95 0.37
N ARG A 233 -8.76 13.27 0.47
CA ARG A 233 -8.04 14.23 -0.38
C ARG A 233 -6.53 14.12 -0.17
N PHE A 234 -6.08 14.03 1.07
CA PHE A 234 -4.68 13.82 1.42
C PHE A 234 -4.11 12.54 0.80
N LEU A 235 -4.88 11.46 0.82
CA LEU A 235 -4.47 10.17 0.26
C LEU A 235 -4.63 10.06 -1.27
N ASP A 236 -5.18 11.07 -1.96
CA ASP A 236 -5.52 11.00 -3.39
C ASP A 236 -6.39 9.78 -3.73
N HIS A 237 -7.40 9.50 -2.91
CA HIS A 237 -8.36 8.46 -3.23
C HIS A 237 -9.29 8.96 -4.34
N SER A 238 -9.51 8.13 -5.36
CA SER A 238 -10.40 8.44 -6.49
C SER A 238 -11.88 8.41 -6.11
N SER A 239 -12.22 7.85 -4.94
CA SER A 239 -13.58 7.76 -4.42
C SER A 239 -13.56 7.86 -2.90
N LEU A 240 -14.44 8.70 -2.37
CA LEU A 240 -14.67 8.87 -0.93
C LEU A 240 -15.12 7.54 -0.28
N ALA A 241 -15.88 6.72 -1.02
CA ALA A 241 -16.35 5.43 -0.55
C ALA A 241 -15.22 4.49 -0.08
N VAL A 242 -14.05 4.55 -0.71
CA VAL A 242 -12.87 3.76 -0.31
C VAL A 242 -12.38 4.21 1.07
N THR A 243 -12.30 5.52 1.30
CA THR A 243 -11.85 6.09 2.58
C THR A 243 -12.89 5.88 3.67
N THR A 244 -14.16 6.12 3.37
CA THR A 244 -15.28 5.97 4.31
C THR A 244 -15.43 4.53 4.80
N THR A 245 -15.42 3.56 3.89
CA THR A 245 -15.52 2.14 4.24
C THR A 245 -14.36 1.71 5.12
N TYR A 246 -13.18 2.24 4.86
CA TYR A 246 -11.97 1.96 5.58
C TYR A 246 -11.98 2.56 6.99
N LEU A 247 -12.27 3.84 7.13
CA LEU A 247 -12.22 4.55 8.41
C LEU A 247 -13.36 4.14 9.35
N ARG A 248 -14.57 3.91 8.83
CA ARG A 248 -15.68 3.37 9.63
C ARG A 248 -15.37 2.05 10.32
N ARG A 249 -14.50 1.22 9.73
CA ARG A 249 -14.06 -0.06 10.31
C ARG A 249 -12.95 0.10 11.35
N LEU A 250 -12.20 1.21 11.30
CA LEU A 250 -11.14 1.49 12.27
C LEU A 250 -11.67 2.10 13.57
N GLU A 251 -12.64 2.98 13.45
CA GLU A 251 -13.08 3.87 14.54
C GLU A 251 -14.26 3.27 15.34
N GLY A 252 -14.94 2.22 14.82
CA GLY A 252 -16.28 1.90 15.29
C GLY A 252 -17.25 3.03 14.92
N GLN A 253 -18.53 2.81 15.05
CA GLN A 253 -19.55 3.85 14.87
C GLN A 253 -19.84 4.46 16.24
N LEU A 254 -19.19 5.58 16.56
CA LEU A 254 -19.65 6.41 17.68
C LEU A 254 -21.01 7.00 17.29
N ASP A 255 -22.03 6.64 18.00
CA ASP A 255 -23.32 7.29 17.90
C ASP A 255 -23.24 8.63 18.67
N LYS A 256 -23.09 9.73 17.90
CA LYS A 256 -23.04 11.08 18.48
C LYS A 256 -24.41 11.63 18.85
N SER A 257 -25.47 10.94 18.49
CA SER A 257 -26.86 11.39 18.68
C SER A 257 -27.53 10.79 19.90
N TRP A 258 -26.99 9.72 20.47
CA TRP A 258 -27.66 9.01 21.57
C TRP A 258 -27.95 9.91 22.78
N ALA A 259 -27.04 10.84 23.10
CA ALA A 259 -27.22 11.76 24.22
C ALA A 259 -28.40 12.70 23.99
N ALA A 260 -28.51 13.29 22.80
CA ALA A 260 -29.64 14.15 22.42
C ALA A 260 -30.96 13.37 22.37
N VAL A 261 -30.91 12.10 21.93
CA VAL A 261 -32.08 11.21 21.93
C VAL A 261 -32.48 10.85 23.38
N ALA A 262 -31.49 10.54 24.23
CA ALA A 262 -31.73 10.26 25.64
C ALA A 262 -32.37 11.47 26.37
N GLU A 263 -31.86 12.65 26.11
CA GLU A 263 -32.44 13.90 26.62
C GLU A 263 -33.89 14.13 26.13
N ALA A 264 -34.14 13.94 24.84
CA ALA A 264 -35.45 14.08 24.22
C ALA A 264 -36.52 13.12 24.79
N ILE A 265 -36.08 11.94 25.27
CA ILE A 265 -36.98 10.95 25.90
C ILE A 265 -36.90 10.94 27.44
N GLY A 266 -36.23 11.92 28.04
CA GLY A 266 -36.18 12.13 29.49
C GLY A 266 -35.32 11.14 30.26
N LEU A 267 -34.27 10.58 29.63
CA LEU A 267 -33.28 9.68 30.23
C LEU A 267 -31.93 10.33 30.51
N ALA A 268 -31.82 11.63 30.43
CA ALA A 268 -30.60 12.38 30.75
C ALA A 268 -30.65 12.97 32.16
#